data_85161b92c32e31442ced8eeed6205919
#
_entry.id   85161b92c32e31442ced8eeed6205919
#
_cell.length_a   1.000
_cell.length_b   1.000
_cell.length_c   1.000
_cell.angle_alpha   90.00
_cell.angle_beta   90.00
_cell.angle_gamma   90.00
#
_symmetry.space_group_name_H-M   'P 1'
#
loop_
_entity.id
_entity.type
_entity.pdbx_description
1 polymer ?
#
loop_
_entity_poly.entity_id
_entity_poly.type
_entity_poly.pdbx_seq_one_letter_code
_entity_poly.pdbx_strand_id
1 'polypeptide(L)'
;KDAGTIVNNPYNKRVDNQESKVVRGDILADDGDVLATTLTDEDGNETRYYPYDNLFCHSVGFTSLTGMKTGIEQSQNYFLLSETDNVLDQIGNDLSGGKAKGHNVTTTLNVELTKAAYKALGNNKGAVIAMEPATGKILAMVSNPSFDANAVNTDYDEWITYDSADSVLLNRATQGLYPPGSTFKIITALAYIRQNQNDYYNYSYNCDGQAYISGGTTIACFDHTAHGYQDLRKAFANSCNSAFSTIGAGLNKTSFMNLCSTLLFNSNLP
;
A
#
# COMPACT_ATOMS: atom_id res chain seq x y z
N LYS A 1 11.91 -8.73 22.22
CA LYS A 1 11.07 -7.57 21.85
C LYS A 1 11.93 -6.68 20.99
N ASP A 2 11.46 -6.42 19.79
CA ASP A 2 12.20 -5.71 18.77
C ASP A 2 12.38 -4.23 19.17
N ALA A 3 13.59 -3.75 19.21
CA ALA A 3 13.90 -2.36 19.58
C ALA A 3 13.21 -1.37 18.63
N GLY A 4 13.07 -1.73 17.34
CA GLY A 4 12.36 -0.95 16.34
C GLY A 4 10.88 -0.72 16.67
N THR A 5 10.20 -1.72 17.22
CA THR A 5 8.77 -1.58 17.62
C THR A 5 8.59 -0.62 18.80
N ILE A 6 9.59 -0.50 19.68
CA ILE A 6 9.55 0.41 20.84
C ILE A 6 9.87 1.83 20.40
N VAL A 7 10.86 1.99 19.54
CA VAL A 7 11.35 3.29 19.07
C VAL A 7 10.33 3.97 18.15
N ASN A 8 9.69 3.22 17.25
CA ASN A 8 8.68 3.74 16.32
C ASN A 8 7.25 3.72 16.89
N ASN A 9 7.09 3.51 18.20
CA ASN A 9 5.76 3.54 18.81
C ASN A 9 5.21 4.97 18.76
N PRO A 10 4.00 5.21 18.18
CA PRO A 10 3.41 6.55 18.07
C PRO A 10 3.17 7.25 19.42
N TYR A 11 3.19 6.51 20.53
CA TYR A 11 3.09 7.05 21.88
C TYR A 11 4.45 7.33 22.55
N ASN A 12 5.57 7.21 21.81
CA ASN A 12 6.92 7.43 22.33
C ASN A 12 7.26 8.94 22.34
N LYS A 13 6.78 9.67 23.31
CA LYS A 13 7.05 11.11 23.48
C LYS A 13 8.54 11.51 23.61
N ARG A 14 9.44 10.55 23.77
CA ARG A 14 10.90 10.84 23.80
C ARG A 14 11.43 11.28 22.43
N VAL A 15 10.85 10.75 21.35
CA VAL A 15 11.23 11.11 19.99
C VAL A 15 10.70 12.51 19.65
N ASP A 16 9.47 12.83 20.07
CA ASP A 16 8.87 14.15 19.83
C ASP A 16 9.66 15.28 20.54
N ASN A 17 10.29 15.00 21.68
CA ASN A 17 11.16 15.96 22.37
C ASN A 17 12.47 16.28 21.58
N GLN A 18 12.80 15.53 20.54
CA GLN A 18 13.92 15.82 19.65
C GLN A 18 13.58 16.85 18.58
N GLU A 19 12.29 17.06 18.26
CA GLU A 19 11.86 18.07 17.28
C GLU A 19 12.30 19.49 17.67
N SER A 20 12.47 19.77 18.95
CA SER A 20 13.01 21.05 19.42
C SER A 20 14.52 21.22 19.17
N LYS A 21 15.24 20.14 18.90
CA LYS A 21 16.71 20.10 18.79
C LYS A 21 17.21 19.76 17.39
N VAL A 22 16.39 19.08 16.61
CA VAL A 22 16.78 18.52 15.31
C VAL A 22 15.79 19.00 14.24
N VAL A 23 16.29 19.59 13.16
CA VAL A 23 15.52 19.86 11.95
C VAL A 23 15.22 18.53 11.28
N ARG A 24 13.95 18.21 11.11
CA ARG A 24 13.49 16.94 10.54
C ARG A 24 14.08 16.72 9.14
N GLY A 25 14.71 15.56 8.92
CA GLY A 25 15.34 15.19 7.66
C GLY A 25 14.36 15.06 6.48
N ASP A 26 14.90 15.02 5.28
CA ASP A 26 14.10 14.95 4.05
C ASP A 26 13.66 13.52 3.75
N ILE A 27 12.49 13.37 3.07
CA ILE A 27 12.06 12.12 2.45
C ILE A 27 12.25 12.29 0.94
N LEU A 28 12.99 11.35 0.34
CA LEU A 28 13.42 11.43 -1.04
C LEU A 28 12.82 10.28 -1.86
N ALA A 29 12.55 10.53 -3.14
CA ALA A 29 12.25 9.52 -4.15
C ALA A 29 13.51 8.68 -4.49
N ASP A 30 13.36 7.70 -5.37
CA ASP A 30 14.43 6.80 -5.81
C ASP A 30 15.56 7.51 -6.58
N ASP A 31 15.27 8.63 -7.23
CA ASP A 31 16.19 9.48 -8.00
C ASP A 31 16.73 10.69 -7.21
N GLY A 32 16.28 10.86 -5.96
CA GLY A 32 16.67 11.94 -5.09
C GLY A 32 15.72 13.16 -5.09
N ASP A 33 14.66 13.13 -5.86
CA ASP A 33 13.60 14.16 -5.81
C ASP A 33 13.02 14.24 -4.39
N VAL A 34 12.80 15.49 -3.91
CA VAL A 34 12.31 15.75 -2.56
C VAL A 34 10.80 15.51 -2.50
N LEU A 35 10.38 14.52 -1.69
CA LEU A 35 8.96 14.22 -1.42
C LEU A 35 8.42 14.94 -0.18
N ALA A 36 9.29 15.17 0.81
CA ALA A 36 8.98 15.98 1.99
C ALA A 36 10.27 16.62 2.51
N THR A 37 10.20 17.90 2.90
CA THR A 37 11.33 18.65 3.47
C THR A 37 10.84 19.56 4.59
N THR A 38 11.78 20.13 5.35
CA THR A 38 11.48 21.15 6.36
C THR A 38 12.01 22.50 5.88
N LEU A 39 11.11 23.45 5.73
CA LEU A 39 11.45 24.84 5.43
C LEU A 39 11.61 25.61 6.75
N THR A 40 12.63 26.47 6.82
CA THR A 40 12.85 27.36 7.95
C THR A 40 12.72 28.81 7.45
N ASP A 41 11.87 29.61 8.08
CA ASP A 41 11.68 31.01 7.74
C ASP A 41 12.78 31.90 8.37
N GLU A 42 12.72 33.21 8.10
CA GLU A 42 13.68 34.20 8.61
C GLU A 42 13.67 34.33 10.16
N ASP A 43 12.54 33.97 10.77
CA ASP A 43 12.34 33.99 12.22
C ASP A 43 12.76 32.66 12.89
N GLY A 44 13.18 31.67 12.10
CA GLY A 44 13.60 30.34 12.58
C GLY A 44 12.43 29.35 12.82
N ASN A 45 11.19 29.67 12.38
CA ASN A 45 10.07 28.75 12.48
C ASN A 45 10.19 27.68 11.40
N GLU A 46 9.98 26.44 11.78
CA GLU A 46 10.06 25.28 10.92
C GLU A 46 8.67 24.85 10.44
N THR A 47 8.54 24.65 9.13
CA THR A 47 7.31 24.14 8.52
C THR A 47 7.64 22.95 7.65
N ARG A 48 6.94 21.83 7.86
CA ARG A 48 7.04 20.67 6.99
C ARG A 48 6.33 20.94 5.68
N TYR A 49 7.00 20.66 4.55
CA TYR A 49 6.54 20.98 3.20
C TYR A 49 6.59 19.75 2.30
N TYR A 50 5.54 19.54 1.51
CA TYR A 50 5.33 18.42 0.60
C TYR A 50 5.23 18.96 -0.83
N PRO A 51 6.31 18.93 -1.64
CA PRO A 51 6.36 19.57 -2.97
C PRO A 51 5.36 19.03 -3.99
N TYR A 52 4.83 17.84 -3.74
CA TYR A 52 3.88 17.17 -4.64
C TYR A 52 2.45 17.11 -4.07
N ASP A 53 2.14 17.95 -3.08
CA ASP A 53 0.82 18.16 -2.50
C ASP A 53 0.10 16.84 -2.15
N ASN A 54 -0.83 16.42 -3.01
CA ASN A 54 -1.68 15.25 -2.78
C ASN A 54 -1.12 13.94 -3.36
N LEU A 55 -0.08 13.98 -4.17
CA LEU A 55 0.39 12.81 -4.93
C LEU A 55 0.94 11.71 -4.03
N PHE A 56 1.64 12.07 -2.96
CA PHE A 56 2.27 11.15 -2.02
C PHE A 56 1.64 11.16 -0.63
N CYS A 57 0.51 11.83 -0.43
CA CYS A 57 -0.11 12.03 0.87
C CYS A 57 -0.42 10.72 1.63
N HIS A 58 -0.66 9.61 0.93
CA HIS A 58 -0.93 8.32 1.54
C HIS A 58 0.32 7.45 1.73
N SER A 59 1.36 7.62 0.92
CA SER A 59 2.60 6.84 1.02
C SER A 59 3.62 7.54 1.92
N VAL A 60 3.94 8.80 1.64
CA VAL A 60 4.81 9.63 2.48
C VAL A 60 4.09 9.98 3.78
N GLY A 61 2.80 10.31 3.68
CA GLY A 61 2.01 10.75 4.82
C GLY A 61 2.18 12.24 5.09
N PHE A 62 1.91 12.62 6.34
CA PHE A 62 2.08 13.98 6.83
C PHE A 62 2.52 13.99 8.30
N THR A 63 3.00 15.14 8.76
CA THR A 63 3.13 15.49 10.17
C THR A 63 2.35 16.78 10.44
N SER A 64 1.58 16.83 11.53
CA SER A 64 0.81 17.98 11.94
C SER A 64 1.45 18.71 13.12
N LEU A 65 1.05 19.96 13.34
CA LEU A 65 1.47 20.75 14.51
C LEU A 65 1.03 20.12 15.86
N THR A 66 0.00 19.28 15.84
CA THR A 66 -0.45 18.55 17.04
C THR A 66 0.34 17.27 17.30
N GLY A 67 1.36 16.96 16.46
CA GLY A 67 2.20 15.79 16.59
C GLY A 67 1.67 14.52 15.93
N MET A 68 0.54 14.60 15.21
CA MET A 68 0.01 13.46 14.45
C MET A 68 0.86 13.22 13.21
N LYS A 69 1.14 11.95 12.95
CA LYS A 69 1.96 11.51 11.81
C LYS A 69 1.32 10.30 11.14
N THR A 70 1.53 10.16 9.82
CA THR A 70 1.07 9.00 9.03
C THR A 70 2.16 8.54 8.05
N GLY A 71 1.97 7.39 7.40
CA GLY A 71 2.85 6.93 6.32
C GLY A 71 4.32 6.80 6.72
N ILE A 72 5.23 7.21 5.83
CA ILE A 72 6.68 7.21 6.06
C ILE A 72 7.06 8.22 7.14
N GLU A 73 6.38 9.35 7.22
CA GLU A 73 6.59 10.33 8.30
C GLU A 73 6.45 9.70 9.69
N GLN A 74 5.50 8.78 9.85
CA GLN A 74 5.31 8.04 11.10
C GLN A 74 6.31 6.89 11.25
N SER A 75 6.42 6.04 10.24
CA SER A 75 7.22 4.81 10.33
C SER A 75 8.72 5.07 10.42
N GLN A 76 9.19 6.20 9.87
CA GLN A 76 10.59 6.62 9.90
C GLN A 76 10.85 7.81 10.83
N ASN A 77 9.90 8.13 11.72
CA ASN A 77 9.97 9.30 12.60
C ASN A 77 11.28 9.38 13.38
N TYR A 78 11.77 8.25 13.89
CA TYR A 78 13.02 8.16 14.62
C TYR A 78 14.23 8.57 13.77
N PHE A 79 14.35 8.04 12.54
CA PHE A 79 15.48 8.37 11.66
C PHE A 79 15.43 9.83 11.22
N LEU A 80 14.26 10.32 10.88
CA LEU A 80 14.06 11.71 10.46
C LEU A 80 14.41 12.73 11.57
N LEU A 81 14.41 12.31 12.83
CA LEU A 81 14.76 13.13 14.00
C LEU A 81 16.07 12.71 14.70
N SER A 82 16.79 11.72 14.19
CA SER A 82 18.11 11.34 14.69
C SER A 82 19.18 12.19 14.01
N GLU A 83 20.08 12.76 14.81
CA GLU A 83 21.19 13.55 14.30
C GLU A 83 22.04 12.75 13.32
N THR A 84 22.47 13.40 12.23
CA THR A 84 23.40 12.79 11.28
C THR A 84 24.79 12.74 11.91
N ASP A 85 25.51 11.62 11.71
CA ASP A 85 26.90 11.44 12.19
C ASP A 85 27.92 12.26 11.38
N ASN A 86 27.48 13.22 10.56
CA ASN A 86 28.38 14.04 9.76
C ASN A 86 29.04 15.12 10.63
N VAL A 87 30.27 14.85 11.00
CA VAL A 87 31.10 15.72 11.89
C VAL A 87 31.24 17.15 11.36
N LEU A 88 31.22 17.35 10.02
CA LEU A 88 31.32 18.68 9.42
C LEU A 88 30.01 19.49 9.62
N ASP A 89 28.87 18.84 9.52
CA ASP A 89 27.58 19.48 9.78
C ASP A 89 27.41 19.79 11.27
N GLN A 90 27.88 18.90 12.16
CA GLN A 90 27.87 19.15 13.60
C GLN A 90 28.74 20.37 13.98
N ILE A 91 29.97 20.47 13.45
CA ILE A 91 30.86 21.62 13.69
C ILE A 91 30.22 22.92 13.13
N GLY A 92 29.61 22.87 11.95
CA GLY A 92 28.92 24.02 11.36
C GLY A 92 27.74 24.50 12.22
N ASN A 93 26.94 23.57 12.73
CA ASN A 93 25.79 23.84 13.60
C ASN A 93 26.22 24.37 14.97
N ASP A 94 27.24 23.79 15.58
CA ASP A 94 27.79 24.26 16.86
C ASP A 94 28.34 25.70 16.76
N LEU A 95 28.95 26.07 15.62
CA LEU A 95 29.46 27.41 15.37
C LEU A 95 28.39 28.44 15.09
N SER A 96 27.26 28.03 14.45
CA SER A 96 26.13 28.90 14.07
C SER A 96 25.02 28.96 15.12
N GLY A 97 25.06 28.08 16.15
CA GLY A 97 23.96 27.93 17.11
C GLY A 97 22.67 27.35 16.49
N GLY A 98 22.78 26.71 15.31
CA GLY A 98 21.66 26.08 14.59
C GLY A 98 21.31 24.71 15.17
N LYS A 99 20.10 24.23 14.83
CA LYS A 99 19.70 22.85 15.14
C LYS A 99 20.47 21.85 14.27
N ALA A 100 20.75 20.67 14.82
CA ALA A 100 21.25 19.55 14.02
C ALA A 100 20.22 19.13 12.95
N LYS A 101 20.67 18.59 11.80
CA LYS A 101 19.77 18.02 10.79
C LYS A 101 19.60 16.52 11.02
N GLY A 102 18.37 16.03 10.91
CA GLY A 102 18.05 14.61 10.96
C GLY A 102 18.45 13.86 9.69
N HIS A 103 18.47 12.53 9.76
CA HIS A 103 18.77 11.69 8.60
C HIS A 103 17.71 11.81 7.51
N ASN A 104 18.14 11.81 6.27
CA ASN A 104 17.23 11.68 5.12
C ASN A 104 16.81 10.22 4.93
N VAL A 105 15.59 10.01 4.48
CA VAL A 105 15.03 8.70 4.13
C VAL A 105 14.81 8.64 2.63
N THR A 106 15.59 7.82 1.92
CA THR A 106 15.38 7.56 0.50
C THR A 106 14.41 6.39 0.34
N THR A 107 13.35 6.61 -0.42
CA THR A 107 12.32 5.62 -0.74
C THR A 107 12.61 4.93 -2.06
N THR A 108 11.78 3.96 -2.42
CA THR A 108 11.78 3.33 -3.76
C THR A 108 10.71 3.93 -4.68
N LEU A 109 10.03 4.99 -4.24
CA LEU A 109 8.97 5.64 -5.00
C LEU A 109 9.56 6.43 -6.16
N ASN A 110 8.99 6.25 -7.34
CA ASN A 110 9.33 6.97 -8.55
C ASN A 110 8.26 8.03 -8.83
N VAL A 111 8.68 9.28 -8.98
CA VAL A 111 7.77 10.42 -9.11
C VAL A 111 6.96 10.32 -10.41
N GLU A 112 7.61 10.05 -11.55
CA GLU A 112 6.93 10.01 -12.84
C GLU A 112 5.96 8.82 -12.94
N LEU A 113 6.34 7.66 -12.41
CA LEU A 113 5.44 6.52 -12.36
C LEU A 113 4.23 6.78 -11.46
N THR A 114 4.44 7.45 -10.32
CA THR A 114 3.35 7.81 -9.40
C THR A 114 2.40 8.83 -10.04
N LYS A 115 2.92 9.84 -10.76
CA LYS A 115 2.10 10.77 -11.57
C LYS A 115 1.27 10.04 -12.62
N ALA A 116 1.89 9.10 -13.34
CA ALA A 116 1.19 8.29 -14.35
C ALA A 116 0.08 7.43 -13.73
N ALA A 117 0.35 6.79 -12.60
CA ALA A 117 -0.62 6.00 -11.85
C ALA A 117 -1.79 6.84 -11.35
N TYR A 118 -1.51 8.02 -10.78
CA TYR A 118 -2.52 8.96 -10.29
C TYR A 118 -3.42 9.45 -11.44
N LYS A 119 -2.79 9.83 -12.56
CA LYS A 119 -3.52 10.26 -13.77
C LYS A 119 -4.40 9.14 -14.35
N ALA A 120 -3.90 7.90 -14.35
CA ALA A 120 -4.65 6.74 -14.85
C ALA A 120 -5.86 6.41 -13.96
N LEU A 121 -5.73 6.57 -12.64
CA LEU A 121 -6.85 6.39 -11.70
C LEU A 121 -7.92 7.46 -11.90
N GLY A 122 -7.52 8.69 -12.24
CA GLY A 122 -8.42 9.80 -12.50
C GLY A 122 -9.36 10.07 -11.32
N ASN A 123 -10.65 10.22 -11.59
CA ASN A 123 -11.67 10.47 -10.56
C ASN A 123 -12.23 9.20 -9.91
N ASN A 124 -11.69 8.02 -10.25
CA ASN A 124 -12.17 6.79 -9.65
C ASN A 124 -11.69 6.66 -8.20
N LYS A 125 -12.57 6.21 -7.31
CA LYS A 125 -12.18 5.81 -5.96
C LYS A 125 -11.47 4.47 -6.02
N GLY A 126 -10.27 4.40 -5.44
CA GLY A 126 -9.49 3.17 -5.49
C GLY A 126 -8.01 3.40 -5.22
N ALA A 127 -7.19 2.43 -5.58
CA ALA A 127 -5.75 2.49 -5.44
C ALA A 127 -5.03 1.91 -6.66
N VAL A 128 -3.81 2.42 -6.89
CA VAL A 128 -2.84 1.83 -7.84
C VAL A 128 -1.55 1.57 -7.11
N ILE A 129 -1.03 0.36 -7.23
CA ILE A 129 0.28 -0.04 -6.69
C ILE A 129 1.11 -0.60 -7.84
N ALA A 130 2.30 -0.06 -8.04
CA ALA A 130 3.31 -0.64 -8.92
C ALA A 130 4.46 -1.19 -8.08
N MET A 131 4.79 -2.46 -8.28
CA MET A 131 5.81 -3.17 -7.51
C MET A 131 6.75 -3.91 -8.45
N GLU A 132 8.04 -3.91 -8.13
CA GLU A 132 9.03 -4.76 -8.78
C GLU A 132 8.98 -6.17 -8.18
N PRO A 133 8.54 -7.19 -8.93
CA PRO A 133 8.30 -8.53 -8.35
C PRO A 133 9.58 -9.21 -7.83
N ALA A 134 10.75 -8.90 -8.44
CA ALA A 134 12.02 -9.53 -8.09
C ALA A 134 12.55 -9.07 -6.72
N THR A 135 12.25 -7.84 -6.30
CA THR A 135 12.81 -7.22 -5.09
C THR A 135 11.75 -6.89 -4.04
N GLY A 136 10.48 -6.81 -4.46
CA GLY A 136 9.39 -6.31 -3.61
C GLY A 136 9.35 -4.78 -3.47
N LYS A 137 10.21 -4.04 -4.18
CA LYS A 137 10.21 -2.57 -4.15
C LYS A 137 8.88 -2.02 -4.63
N ILE A 138 8.27 -1.15 -3.84
CA ILE A 138 7.09 -0.38 -4.23
C ILE A 138 7.57 0.85 -5.00
N LEU A 139 7.28 0.90 -6.29
CA LEU A 139 7.70 1.98 -7.18
C LEU A 139 6.66 3.10 -7.26
N ALA A 140 5.38 2.79 -7.08
CA ALA A 140 4.31 3.75 -6.94
C ALA A 140 3.21 3.20 -6.03
N MET A 141 2.62 4.07 -5.22
CA MET A 141 1.46 3.78 -4.39
C MET A 141 0.55 5.00 -4.35
N VAL A 142 -0.61 4.88 -4.96
CA VAL A 142 -1.62 5.94 -5.08
C VAL A 142 -2.92 5.46 -4.46
N SER A 143 -3.57 6.34 -3.72
CA SER A 143 -4.93 6.16 -3.20
C SER A 143 -5.77 7.38 -3.54
N ASN A 144 -6.99 7.18 -4.02
CA ASN A 144 -7.90 8.27 -4.36
C ASN A 144 -9.31 7.97 -3.79
N PRO A 145 -10.03 8.95 -3.19
CA PRO A 145 -9.68 10.36 -3.03
C PRO A 145 -8.40 10.58 -2.19
N SER A 146 -7.71 11.68 -2.48
CA SER A 146 -6.48 12.13 -1.82
C SER A 146 -6.69 13.51 -1.18
N PHE A 147 -5.70 14.00 -0.46
CA PHE A 147 -5.72 15.28 0.22
C PHE A 147 -4.38 16.00 0.03
N ASP A 148 -4.37 17.32 0.13
CA ASP A 148 -3.11 18.08 0.17
C ASP A 148 -2.45 17.93 1.54
N ALA A 149 -1.28 17.28 1.60
CA ALA A 149 -0.55 17.07 2.84
C ALA A 149 -0.12 18.39 3.53
N ASN A 150 0.04 19.48 2.75
CA ASN A 150 0.35 20.81 3.29
C ASN A 150 -0.83 21.44 4.03
N ALA A 151 -2.07 21.05 3.70
CA ALA A 151 -3.28 21.61 4.31
C ALA A 151 -3.71 20.88 5.60
N VAL A 152 -2.91 19.93 6.11
CA VAL A 152 -3.31 19.11 7.27
C VAL A 152 -3.66 19.92 8.52
N ASN A 153 -3.00 21.04 8.73
CA ASN A 153 -3.23 21.87 9.93
C ASN A 153 -4.47 22.78 9.84
N THR A 154 -5.04 22.92 8.64
CA THR A 154 -6.24 23.75 8.36
C THR A 154 -7.47 22.89 8.08
N ASP A 155 -7.32 21.81 7.32
CA ASP A 155 -8.45 21.09 6.71
C ASP A 155 -8.71 19.73 7.38
N TYR A 156 -7.88 19.30 8.34
CA TYR A 156 -8.00 17.97 8.97
C TYR A 156 -9.37 17.74 9.61
N ASP A 157 -9.91 18.74 10.32
CA ASP A 157 -11.21 18.63 10.99
C ASP A 157 -12.37 18.45 9.98
N GLU A 158 -12.23 18.99 8.78
CA GLU A 158 -13.17 18.74 7.69
C GLU A 158 -13.02 17.30 7.18
N TRP A 159 -11.78 16.85 6.92
CA TRP A 159 -11.52 15.51 6.37
C TRP A 159 -12.02 14.36 7.23
N ILE A 160 -11.99 14.49 8.56
CA ILE A 160 -12.50 13.46 9.48
C ILE A 160 -14.03 13.36 9.48
N THR A 161 -14.74 14.35 8.93
CA THR A 161 -16.21 14.33 8.84
C THR A 161 -16.73 13.59 7.62
N TYR A 162 -15.86 13.26 6.64
CA TYR A 162 -16.27 12.50 5.46
C TYR A 162 -16.73 11.09 5.82
N ASP A 163 -17.75 10.61 5.10
CA ASP A 163 -18.15 9.20 5.17
C ASP A 163 -16.94 8.30 4.85
N SER A 164 -16.86 7.14 5.49
CA SER A 164 -15.78 6.15 5.27
C SER A 164 -15.59 5.78 3.80
N ALA A 165 -16.67 5.80 2.99
CA ALA A 165 -16.60 5.55 1.55
C ALA A 165 -15.90 6.68 0.78
N ASP A 166 -15.96 7.91 1.28
CA ASP A 166 -15.40 9.11 0.66
C ASP A 166 -14.17 9.65 1.38
N SER A 167 -13.78 9.03 2.51
CA SER A 167 -12.68 9.48 3.34
C SER A 167 -11.40 9.67 2.51
N VAL A 168 -10.93 10.90 2.47
CA VAL A 168 -9.66 11.28 1.84
C VAL A 168 -8.45 10.74 2.62
N LEU A 169 -8.62 10.52 3.94
CA LEU A 169 -7.55 10.03 4.82
C LEU A 169 -7.33 8.51 4.69
N LEU A 170 -8.27 7.77 4.10
CA LEU A 170 -8.16 6.32 3.95
C LEU A 170 -7.10 5.96 2.89
N ASN A 171 -6.01 5.36 3.30
CA ASN A 171 -5.09 4.74 2.36
C ASN A 171 -5.69 3.45 1.79
N ARG A 172 -6.34 3.55 0.63
CA ARG A 172 -7.02 2.43 -0.03
C ARG A 172 -6.07 1.36 -0.53
N ALA A 173 -4.78 1.68 -0.70
CA ALA A 173 -3.77 0.70 -1.10
C ALA A 173 -3.41 -0.27 0.03
N THR A 174 -3.47 0.19 1.30
CA THR A 174 -3.03 -0.61 2.47
C THR A 174 -4.17 -0.98 3.42
N GLN A 175 -5.25 -0.20 3.43
CA GLN A 175 -6.37 -0.35 4.36
C GLN A 175 -7.70 -0.67 3.65
N GLY A 176 -7.76 -0.53 2.32
CA GLY A 176 -8.97 -0.83 1.55
C GLY A 176 -9.27 -2.32 1.54
N LEU A 177 -10.53 -2.68 1.82
CA LEU A 177 -11.02 -4.05 1.74
C LEU A 177 -11.82 -4.22 0.46
N TYR A 178 -11.30 -4.99 -0.48
CA TYR A 178 -11.91 -5.23 -1.79
C TYR A 178 -12.16 -6.71 -2.01
N PRO A 179 -13.34 -7.11 -2.56
CA PRO A 179 -13.54 -8.48 -2.99
C PRO A 179 -12.55 -8.78 -4.15
N PRO A 180 -11.76 -9.86 -4.07
CA PRO A 180 -10.74 -10.16 -5.07
C PRO A 180 -11.31 -10.49 -6.46
N GLY A 181 -12.57 -10.91 -6.53
CA GLY A 181 -13.20 -11.29 -7.79
C GLY A 181 -12.40 -12.37 -8.51
N SER A 182 -12.25 -12.23 -9.82
CA SER A 182 -11.56 -13.20 -10.68
C SER A 182 -10.07 -13.36 -10.41
N THR A 183 -9.45 -12.44 -9.70
CA THR A 183 -8.03 -12.62 -9.29
C THR A 183 -7.86 -13.79 -8.34
N PHE A 184 -8.90 -14.12 -7.55
CA PHE A 184 -8.89 -15.29 -6.68
C PHE A 184 -8.83 -16.63 -7.43
N LYS A 185 -9.14 -16.66 -8.73
CA LYS A 185 -8.98 -17.85 -9.56
C LYS A 185 -7.53 -18.32 -9.68
N ILE A 186 -6.57 -17.43 -9.47
CA ILE A 186 -5.14 -17.78 -9.37
C ILE A 186 -4.93 -18.79 -8.23
N ILE A 187 -5.51 -18.51 -7.05
CA ILE A 187 -5.39 -19.37 -5.88
C ILE A 187 -6.11 -20.70 -6.10
N THR A 188 -7.30 -20.63 -6.70
CA THR A 188 -8.09 -21.82 -7.03
C THR A 188 -7.36 -22.72 -8.02
N ALA A 189 -6.77 -22.14 -9.09
CA ALA A 189 -5.97 -22.87 -10.07
C ALA A 189 -4.74 -23.53 -9.43
N LEU A 190 -4.01 -22.77 -8.59
CA LEU A 190 -2.84 -23.26 -7.88
C LEU A 190 -3.20 -24.44 -6.96
N ALA A 191 -4.32 -24.34 -6.24
CA ALA A 191 -4.81 -25.42 -5.38
C ALA A 191 -5.16 -26.68 -6.21
N TYR A 192 -5.86 -26.49 -7.34
CA TYR A 192 -6.22 -27.59 -8.23
C TYR A 192 -4.97 -28.29 -8.78
N ILE A 193 -4.00 -27.53 -9.30
CA ILE A 193 -2.73 -28.07 -9.82
C ILE A 193 -1.99 -28.83 -8.74
N ARG A 194 -1.89 -28.31 -7.52
CA ARG A 194 -1.22 -28.98 -6.39
C ARG A 194 -1.90 -30.27 -5.97
N GLN A 195 -3.22 -30.34 -6.05
CA GLN A 195 -3.98 -31.55 -5.73
C GLN A 195 -4.00 -32.60 -6.85
N ASN A 196 -3.72 -32.18 -8.10
CA ASN A 196 -3.78 -33.02 -9.31
C ASN A 196 -2.47 -32.96 -10.11
N GLN A 197 -1.32 -33.01 -9.44
CA GLN A 197 0.00 -32.79 -10.06
C GLN A 197 0.26 -33.64 -11.30
N ASN A 198 -0.26 -34.87 -11.33
CA ASN A 198 -0.04 -35.82 -12.43
C ASN A 198 -1.14 -35.78 -13.50
N ASP A 199 -2.21 -35.00 -13.29
CA ASP A 199 -3.41 -35.08 -14.15
C ASP A 199 -4.07 -33.72 -14.44
N TYR A 200 -3.62 -32.60 -13.86
CA TYR A 200 -4.22 -31.29 -14.05
C TYR A 200 -4.32 -30.86 -15.52
N TYR A 201 -3.43 -31.33 -16.37
CA TYR A 201 -3.39 -31.04 -17.82
C TYR A 201 -4.53 -31.76 -18.59
N ASN A 202 -5.14 -32.79 -18.01
CA ASN A 202 -6.30 -33.48 -18.57
C ASN A 202 -7.64 -32.84 -18.17
N TYR A 203 -7.60 -31.73 -17.40
CA TYR A 203 -8.82 -31.03 -17.04
C TYR A 203 -9.61 -30.62 -18.27
N SER A 204 -10.90 -30.93 -18.26
CA SER A 204 -11.83 -30.48 -19.28
C SER A 204 -13.18 -30.10 -18.69
N TYR A 205 -13.80 -29.05 -19.24
CA TYR A 205 -15.07 -28.57 -18.82
C TYR A 205 -15.84 -28.01 -20.02
N ASN A 206 -17.12 -28.36 -20.17
CA ASN A 206 -17.97 -27.76 -21.18
C ASN A 206 -18.88 -26.71 -20.52
N CYS A 207 -18.60 -25.44 -20.79
CA CYS A 207 -19.30 -24.31 -20.22
C CYS A 207 -20.48 -23.88 -21.10
N ASP A 208 -21.67 -23.99 -20.58
CA ASP A 208 -22.93 -23.52 -21.18
C ASP A 208 -23.38 -22.14 -20.65
N GLY A 209 -22.51 -21.43 -19.93
CA GLY A 209 -22.78 -20.10 -19.37
C GLY A 209 -23.08 -20.09 -17.87
N GLN A 210 -23.29 -21.23 -17.24
CA GLN A 210 -23.52 -21.35 -15.80
C GLN A 210 -23.11 -22.72 -15.26
N ALA A 211 -22.96 -22.83 -13.94
CA ALA A 211 -22.72 -24.09 -13.24
C ALA A 211 -23.65 -24.23 -12.04
N TYR A 212 -24.15 -25.42 -11.83
CA TYR A 212 -24.89 -25.78 -10.61
C TYR A 212 -23.92 -26.41 -9.60
N ILE A 213 -23.77 -25.76 -8.47
CA ILE A 213 -22.89 -26.22 -7.39
C ILE A 213 -23.73 -26.95 -6.34
N SER A 214 -23.18 -27.99 -5.74
CA SER A 214 -23.84 -28.75 -4.67
C SER A 214 -24.31 -27.80 -3.57
N GLY A 215 -25.57 -27.91 -3.16
CA GLY A 215 -26.22 -26.97 -2.23
C GLY A 215 -27.21 -26.00 -2.89
N GLY A 216 -27.46 -26.16 -4.18
CA GLY A 216 -28.51 -25.41 -4.89
C GLY A 216 -28.09 -24.03 -5.39
N THR A 217 -26.81 -23.71 -5.36
CA THR A 217 -26.29 -22.43 -5.86
C THR A 217 -25.93 -22.53 -7.33
N THR A 218 -26.45 -21.58 -8.14
CA THR A 218 -26.07 -21.42 -9.55
C THR A 218 -25.06 -20.28 -9.68
N ILE A 219 -23.93 -20.53 -10.33
CA ILE A 219 -22.89 -19.54 -10.62
C ILE A 219 -22.86 -19.32 -12.13
N ALA A 220 -23.20 -18.10 -12.55
CA ALA A 220 -23.18 -17.72 -13.96
C ALA A 220 -21.82 -17.12 -14.36
N CYS A 221 -21.45 -17.33 -15.62
CA CYS A 221 -20.40 -16.54 -16.28
C CYS A 221 -20.88 -15.11 -16.51
N PHE A 222 -19.95 -14.20 -16.80
CA PHE A 222 -20.32 -12.82 -17.14
C PHE A 222 -21.24 -12.81 -18.37
N ASP A 223 -22.34 -12.07 -18.29
CA ASP A 223 -23.40 -12.02 -19.31
C ASP A 223 -23.91 -13.40 -19.76
N HIS A 224 -23.89 -14.40 -18.88
CA HIS A 224 -24.26 -15.79 -19.20
C HIS A 224 -23.52 -16.38 -20.41
N THR A 225 -22.32 -15.85 -20.70
CA THR A 225 -21.51 -16.28 -21.85
C THR A 225 -21.16 -17.76 -21.77
N ALA A 226 -21.58 -18.54 -22.73
CA ALA A 226 -21.20 -19.94 -22.90
C ALA A 226 -19.81 -20.01 -23.57
N HIS A 227 -18.79 -20.51 -22.86
CA HIS A 227 -17.42 -20.61 -23.37
C HIS A 227 -17.16 -21.92 -24.13
N GLY A 228 -18.11 -22.85 -24.14
CA GLY A 228 -17.96 -24.17 -24.74
C GLY A 228 -16.88 -25.03 -24.06
N TYR A 229 -16.24 -25.88 -24.84
CA TYR A 229 -15.23 -26.81 -24.33
C TYR A 229 -13.92 -26.10 -23.98
N GLN A 230 -13.43 -26.28 -22.75
CA GLN A 230 -12.25 -25.64 -22.21
C GLN A 230 -11.36 -26.66 -21.45
N ASP A 231 -10.05 -26.56 -21.66
CA ASP A 231 -9.05 -27.04 -20.73
C ASP A 231 -8.83 -26.03 -19.59
N LEU A 232 -7.98 -26.34 -18.61
CA LEU A 232 -7.70 -25.46 -17.48
C LEU A 232 -7.16 -24.09 -17.91
N ARG A 233 -6.28 -24.07 -18.93
CA ARG A 233 -5.68 -22.83 -19.45
C ARG A 233 -6.72 -21.92 -20.11
N LYS A 234 -7.59 -22.49 -20.96
CA LYS A 234 -8.69 -21.75 -21.60
C LYS A 234 -9.71 -21.25 -20.56
N ALA A 235 -10.05 -22.08 -19.58
CA ALA A 235 -10.97 -21.69 -18.49
C ALA A 235 -10.41 -20.52 -17.70
N PHE A 236 -9.09 -20.51 -17.44
CA PHE A 236 -8.41 -19.40 -16.77
C PHE A 236 -8.37 -18.14 -17.66
N ALA A 237 -7.95 -18.27 -18.91
CA ALA A 237 -7.85 -17.16 -19.87
C ALA A 237 -9.20 -16.47 -20.12
N ASN A 238 -10.29 -17.26 -20.22
CA ASN A 238 -11.65 -16.75 -20.37
C ASN A 238 -12.29 -16.31 -19.06
N SER A 239 -11.56 -16.43 -17.95
CA SER A 239 -12.11 -16.14 -16.62
C SER A 239 -13.46 -16.83 -16.34
N CYS A 240 -13.60 -18.10 -16.79
CA CYS A 240 -14.85 -18.85 -16.73
C CYS A 240 -15.30 -19.10 -15.29
N ASN A 241 -16.38 -18.45 -14.85
CA ASN A 241 -16.90 -18.61 -13.50
C ASN A 241 -17.43 -20.02 -13.27
N SER A 242 -18.11 -20.60 -14.25
CA SER A 242 -18.68 -21.95 -14.16
C SER A 242 -17.61 -23.02 -13.94
N ALA A 243 -16.52 -22.98 -14.74
CA ALA A 243 -15.41 -23.91 -14.57
C ALA A 243 -14.72 -23.76 -13.20
N PHE A 244 -14.43 -22.51 -12.80
CA PHE A 244 -13.70 -22.26 -11.55
C PHE A 244 -14.52 -22.49 -10.29
N SER A 245 -15.85 -22.29 -10.33
CA SER A 245 -16.73 -22.67 -9.22
C SER A 245 -16.82 -24.19 -9.07
N THR A 246 -16.86 -24.94 -10.19
CA THR A 246 -16.83 -26.41 -10.18
C THR A 246 -15.50 -26.95 -9.66
N ILE A 247 -14.36 -26.37 -10.12
CA ILE A 247 -13.04 -26.68 -9.56
C ILE A 247 -13.03 -26.43 -8.04
N GLY A 248 -13.42 -25.24 -7.61
CA GLY A 248 -13.41 -24.85 -6.20
C GLY A 248 -14.25 -25.78 -5.31
N ALA A 249 -15.45 -26.17 -5.79
CA ALA A 249 -16.33 -27.11 -5.09
C ALA A 249 -15.72 -28.52 -4.95
N GLY A 250 -14.87 -28.92 -5.90
CA GLY A 250 -14.19 -30.23 -5.89
C GLY A 250 -12.87 -30.27 -5.10
N LEU A 251 -12.35 -29.13 -4.65
CA LEU A 251 -11.09 -29.10 -3.89
C LEU A 251 -11.20 -29.76 -2.51
N ASN A 252 -10.13 -30.42 -2.08
CA ASN A 252 -10.00 -30.82 -0.69
C ASN A 252 -9.88 -29.58 0.19
N LYS A 253 -10.85 -29.38 1.07
CA LYS A 253 -10.97 -28.18 1.90
C LYS A 253 -9.74 -27.95 2.78
N THR A 254 -9.23 -28.99 3.42
CA THR A 254 -8.07 -28.87 4.31
C THR A 254 -6.81 -28.43 3.56
N SER A 255 -6.53 -29.06 2.42
CA SER A 255 -5.39 -28.71 1.57
C SER A 255 -5.53 -27.30 1.01
N PHE A 256 -6.74 -26.88 0.64
CA PHE A 256 -7.00 -25.53 0.17
C PHE A 256 -6.78 -24.50 1.27
N MET A 257 -7.30 -24.71 2.48
CA MET A 257 -7.09 -23.82 3.62
C MET A 257 -5.61 -23.71 4.00
N ASN A 258 -4.86 -24.81 3.96
CA ASN A 258 -3.41 -24.81 4.18
C ASN A 258 -2.67 -23.96 3.14
N LEU A 259 -3.05 -24.09 1.85
CA LEU A 259 -2.49 -23.22 0.81
C LEU A 259 -2.79 -21.73 1.08
N CYS A 260 -4.03 -21.40 1.42
CA CYS A 260 -4.40 -20.03 1.76
C CYS A 260 -3.57 -19.51 2.94
N SER A 261 -3.35 -20.33 3.98
CA SER A 261 -2.52 -19.94 5.12
C SER A 261 -1.06 -19.69 4.73
N THR A 262 -0.48 -20.50 3.82
CA THR A 262 0.89 -20.27 3.33
C THR A 262 1.02 -18.99 2.49
N LEU A 263 -0.10 -18.50 1.96
CA LEU A 263 -0.21 -17.22 1.24
C LEU A 263 -0.66 -16.07 2.15
N LEU A 264 -0.59 -16.26 3.46
CA LEU A 264 -0.92 -15.28 4.51
C LEU A 264 -2.39 -14.85 4.57
N PHE A 265 -3.32 -15.60 3.93
CA PHE A 265 -4.74 -15.33 4.11
C PHE A 265 -5.14 -15.53 5.57
N ASN A 266 -5.93 -14.59 6.11
CA ASN A 266 -6.36 -14.57 7.52
C ASN A 266 -5.22 -14.56 8.55
N SER A 267 -4.03 -14.11 8.15
CA SER A 267 -2.88 -13.89 9.02
C SER A 267 -2.65 -12.40 9.20
N ASN A 268 -2.16 -12.02 10.39
CA ASN A 268 -1.64 -10.67 10.56
C ASN A 268 -0.40 -10.52 9.66
N LEU A 269 -0.36 -9.45 8.88
CA LEU A 269 0.83 -9.09 8.12
C LEU A 269 1.87 -8.48 9.06
N PRO A 270 3.17 -8.72 8.79
CA PRO A 270 4.26 -8.19 9.62
C PRO A 270 4.29 -6.66 9.65
#